data_5f928178b95b4fa9d2553d737d724c08
#
_entry.id   5f928178b95b4fa9d2553d737d724c08
#
_cell.length_a   1.000
_cell.length_b   1.000
_cell.length_c   1.000
_cell.angle_alpha   90.00
_cell.angle_beta   90.00
_cell.angle_gamma   90.00
#
_symmetry.space_group_name_H-M   'P 1'
#
loop_
_entity.id
_entity.type
_entity.pdbx_description
1 polymer ?
#
loop_
_entity_poly.entity_id
_entity_poly.type
_entity_poly.pdbx_seq_one_letter_code
_entity_poly.pdbx_strand_id
1 'polypeptide(L)'
;PMIWPDNWKIPNLIEESNPQGVIVVDELCSGDRLLYDPVGVDEWTMSDMIDAVADRYTLASTCPCFTSEHGNEDRINWLLDRVKEYRVDGVIYYVVRGCILYAMEYARIKRILNSMDVPVYYLDTEYTREDVGQMKTRVEAFLEMLETRVALREVK
;
A
#
# COMPACT_ATOMS: atom_id res chain seq x y z
N PRO A 1 3.27 -3.39 7.24
CA PRO A 1 1.94 -3.61 7.85
C PRO A 1 1.21 -4.76 7.16
N MET A 2 0.37 -5.45 7.89
CA MET A 2 -0.42 -6.59 7.39
C MET A 2 -1.89 -6.35 7.75
N ILE A 3 -2.80 -6.83 6.91
CA ILE A 3 -4.21 -6.92 7.27
C ILE A 3 -4.47 -8.34 7.81
N TRP A 4 -4.54 -8.45 9.13
CA TRP A 4 -5.02 -9.61 9.86
C TRP A 4 -6.48 -9.40 10.27
N PRO A 5 -7.18 -10.40 10.76
CA PRO A 5 -8.55 -10.25 11.24
C PRO A 5 -8.77 -9.06 12.18
N ASP A 6 -7.80 -8.76 13.04
CA ASP A 6 -7.88 -7.61 13.96
C ASP A 6 -7.77 -6.26 13.25
N ASN A 7 -7.16 -6.20 12.06
CA ASN A 7 -7.06 -5.00 11.22
C ASN A 7 -7.99 -5.01 10.01
N TRP A 8 -8.92 -5.93 9.94
CA TRP A 8 -10.02 -5.90 8.98
C TRP A 8 -10.87 -4.64 9.09
N LYS A 9 -10.73 -3.94 10.22
CA LYS A 9 -11.31 -2.60 10.41
C LYS A 9 -10.94 -1.60 9.32
N ILE A 10 -9.75 -1.71 8.70
CA ILE A 10 -9.28 -0.76 7.69
C ILE A 10 -10.04 -0.89 6.37
N PRO A 11 -10.07 -2.06 5.70
CA PRO A 11 -10.91 -2.21 4.51
C PRO A 11 -12.39 -1.92 4.81
N ASN A 12 -12.93 -2.36 5.93
CA ASN A 12 -14.31 -2.05 6.29
C ASN A 12 -14.55 -0.53 6.41
N LEU A 13 -13.64 0.21 7.04
CA LEU A 13 -13.78 1.66 7.15
C LEU A 13 -13.74 2.37 5.80
N ILE A 14 -13.05 1.82 4.81
CA ILE A 14 -12.97 2.39 3.46
C ILE A 14 -14.22 2.02 2.66
N GLU A 15 -14.60 0.75 2.66
CA GLU A 15 -15.65 0.22 1.79
C GLU A 15 -17.07 0.37 2.37
N GLU A 16 -17.21 0.58 3.68
CA GLU A 16 -18.49 0.83 4.35
C GLU A 16 -18.73 2.31 4.68
N SER A 17 -17.80 3.21 4.30
CA SER A 17 -17.94 4.65 4.51
C SER A 17 -18.97 5.29 3.54
N ASN A 18 -19.35 6.50 3.84
CA ASN A 18 -20.16 7.34 2.94
C ASN A 18 -19.46 8.72 2.78
N PRO A 19 -18.91 9.03 1.61
CA PRO A 19 -18.93 8.23 0.37
C PRO A 19 -18.13 6.91 0.47
N GLN A 20 -18.53 5.92 -0.33
CA GLN A 20 -17.89 4.62 -0.34
C GLN A 20 -16.59 4.64 -1.15
N GLY A 21 -15.50 4.15 -0.56
CA GLY A 21 -14.26 3.86 -1.27
C GLY A 21 -14.24 2.43 -1.81
N VAL A 22 -13.46 2.20 -2.85
CA VAL A 22 -13.17 0.85 -3.39
C VAL A 22 -11.67 0.64 -3.37
N ILE A 23 -11.22 -0.42 -2.71
CA ILE A 23 -9.81 -0.79 -2.69
C ILE A 23 -9.52 -1.59 -3.97
N VAL A 24 -8.77 -1.01 -4.88
CA VAL A 24 -8.44 -1.62 -6.18
C VAL A 24 -7.13 -2.40 -6.16
N VAL A 25 -6.24 -2.09 -5.24
CA VAL A 25 -4.96 -2.78 -5.05
C VAL A 25 -4.43 -2.51 -3.65
N ASP A 26 -3.77 -3.48 -3.05
CA ASP A 26 -3.06 -3.31 -1.79
C ASP A 26 -1.58 -3.70 -1.92
N GLU A 27 -0.71 -2.91 -1.26
CA GLU A 27 0.74 -3.05 -1.22
C GLU A 27 1.23 -3.42 0.19
N LEU A 28 0.44 -4.17 0.89
CA LEU A 28 0.76 -4.55 2.26
C LEU A 28 1.63 -5.81 2.34
N CYS A 29 2.13 -6.11 3.52
CA CYS A 29 2.97 -7.29 3.75
C CYS A 29 2.27 -8.63 3.51
N SER A 30 0.94 -8.65 3.43
CA SER A 30 0.11 -9.83 3.19
C SER A 30 -0.78 -9.70 1.94
N GLY A 31 -0.57 -8.65 1.15
CA GLY A 31 -1.44 -8.33 0.03
C GLY A 31 -0.99 -8.92 -1.30
N ASP A 32 -1.43 -8.27 -2.36
CA ASP A 32 -1.27 -8.68 -3.75
C ASP A 32 0.18 -8.92 -4.18
N ARG A 33 1.13 -8.24 -3.57
CA ARG A 33 2.56 -8.40 -3.89
C ARG A 33 3.07 -9.85 -3.75
N LEU A 34 2.38 -10.70 -3.02
CA LEU A 34 2.70 -12.12 -2.92
C LEU A 34 2.30 -12.92 -4.17
N LEU A 35 1.48 -12.33 -5.04
CA LEU A 35 0.94 -12.96 -6.24
C LEU A 35 1.71 -12.63 -7.51
N TYR A 36 2.40 -11.48 -7.55
CA TYR A 36 2.99 -10.97 -8.79
C TYR A 36 4.34 -11.58 -9.17
N ASP A 37 5.11 -12.02 -8.20
CA ASP A 37 6.45 -12.57 -8.43
C ASP A 37 6.49 -14.03 -7.97
N PRO A 38 6.27 -15.02 -8.84
CA PRO A 38 6.34 -16.44 -8.47
C PRO A 38 7.77 -16.85 -8.12
N VAL A 39 7.89 -17.89 -7.31
CA VAL A 39 9.17 -18.55 -7.06
C VAL A 39 9.63 -19.21 -8.35
N GLY A 40 10.93 -19.14 -8.67
CA GLY A 40 11.52 -19.85 -9.78
C GLY A 40 11.27 -21.37 -9.66
N VAL A 41 10.89 -22.00 -10.77
CA VAL A 41 10.52 -23.44 -10.79
C VAL A 41 11.49 -24.30 -11.61
N ASP A 42 12.50 -23.69 -12.20
CA ASP A 42 13.51 -24.38 -13.03
C ASP A 42 14.70 -24.88 -12.20
N GLU A 43 14.49 -25.08 -10.90
CA GLU A 43 15.49 -25.45 -9.92
C GLU A 43 15.44 -26.95 -9.61
N TRP A 44 16.58 -27.64 -9.74
CA TRP A 44 16.64 -29.12 -9.69
C TRP A 44 17.25 -29.67 -8.41
N THR A 45 17.98 -28.84 -7.65
CA THR A 45 18.53 -29.26 -6.36
C THR A 45 17.78 -28.62 -5.20
N MET A 46 17.85 -29.26 -4.03
CA MET A 46 17.24 -28.69 -2.81
C MET A 46 17.84 -27.32 -2.46
N SER A 47 19.13 -27.12 -2.70
CA SER A 47 19.81 -25.84 -2.45
C SER A 47 19.22 -24.76 -3.34
N ASP A 48 19.15 -25.03 -4.65
CA ASP A 48 18.65 -24.06 -5.64
C ASP A 48 17.18 -23.69 -5.37
N MET A 49 16.36 -24.69 -4.94
CA MET A 49 14.96 -24.44 -4.55
C MET A 49 14.85 -23.52 -3.33
N ILE A 50 15.74 -23.69 -2.34
CA ILE A 50 15.78 -22.84 -1.16
C ILE A 50 16.23 -21.43 -1.55
N ASP A 51 17.25 -21.32 -2.40
CA ASP A 51 17.74 -20.04 -2.88
C ASP A 51 16.65 -19.30 -3.69
N ALA A 52 15.94 -19.99 -4.58
CA ALA A 52 14.82 -19.41 -5.33
C ALA A 52 13.70 -18.87 -4.42
N VAL A 53 13.38 -19.59 -3.34
CA VAL A 53 12.44 -19.11 -2.32
C VAL A 53 12.99 -17.88 -1.60
N ALA A 54 14.27 -17.91 -1.19
CA ALA A 54 14.90 -16.78 -0.52
C ALA A 54 14.91 -15.54 -1.40
N ASP A 55 15.32 -15.68 -2.65
CA ASP A 55 15.36 -14.60 -3.63
C ASP A 55 13.99 -13.97 -3.83
N ARG A 56 12.95 -14.80 -3.99
CA ARG A 56 11.57 -14.34 -4.14
C ARG A 56 11.11 -13.47 -2.96
N TYR A 57 11.39 -13.90 -1.73
CA TYR A 57 10.91 -13.21 -0.52
C TYR A 57 11.77 -12.01 -0.10
N THR A 58 12.95 -11.85 -0.68
CA THR A 58 13.87 -10.73 -0.41
C THR A 58 13.94 -9.70 -1.54
N LEU A 59 13.04 -9.79 -2.54
CA LEU A 59 12.98 -8.82 -3.64
C LEU A 59 12.87 -7.38 -3.13
N ALA A 60 13.65 -6.50 -3.71
CA ALA A 60 13.73 -5.08 -3.34
C ALA A 60 12.39 -4.34 -3.51
N SER A 61 11.51 -4.82 -4.40
CA SER A 61 10.17 -4.27 -4.60
C SER A 61 9.19 -4.58 -3.46
N THR A 62 9.45 -5.61 -2.64
CA THR A 62 8.45 -6.13 -1.70
C THR A 62 8.33 -5.37 -0.39
N CYS A 63 9.41 -4.80 0.13
CA CYS A 63 9.39 -4.10 1.41
C CYS A 63 10.48 -3.03 1.45
N PRO A 64 10.25 -1.89 2.12
CA PRO A 64 11.31 -0.89 2.34
C PRO A 64 12.55 -1.40 3.08
N CYS A 65 12.49 -2.58 3.71
CA CYS A 65 13.65 -3.20 4.34
C CYS A 65 14.59 -3.91 3.34
N PHE A 66 14.11 -4.25 2.16
CA PHE A 66 14.90 -4.88 1.10
C PHE A 66 15.26 -3.82 0.05
N THR A 67 16.34 -3.11 0.28
CA THR A 67 16.83 -2.09 -0.64
C THR A 67 17.85 -2.70 -1.60
N SER A 68 17.70 -2.40 -2.90
CA SER A 68 18.72 -2.68 -3.90
C SER A 68 19.87 -1.67 -3.85
N GLU A 69 20.88 -1.85 -4.68
CA GLU A 69 21.94 -0.87 -4.90
C GLU A 69 21.40 0.51 -5.37
N HIS A 70 20.21 0.53 -5.95
CA HIS A 70 19.48 1.74 -6.35
C HIS A 70 18.55 2.29 -5.25
N GLY A 71 18.68 1.80 -4.04
CA GLY A 71 17.82 2.19 -2.90
C GLY A 71 16.39 1.65 -3.08
N ASN A 72 15.38 2.48 -2.79
CA ASN A 72 13.97 2.11 -2.89
C ASN A 72 13.35 2.40 -4.26
N GLU A 73 14.15 2.61 -5.31
CA GLU A 73 13.61 3.02 -6.62
C GLU A 73 12.74 1.93 -7.24
N ASP A 74 13.16 0.68 -7.16
CA ASP A 74 12.41 -0.45 -7.70
C ASP A 74 11.02 -0.55 -7.07
N ARG A 75 10.96 -0.42 -5.74
CA ARG A 75 9.69 -0.42 -5.00
C ARG A 75 8.81 0.79 -5.35
N ILE A 76 9.42 1.97 -5.50
CA ILE A 76 8.69 3.19 -5.86
C ILE A 76 8.13 3.07 -7.28
N ASN A 77 8.94 2.64 -8.23
CA ASN A 77 8.52 2.45 -9.62
C ASN A 77 7.38 1.44 -9.70
N TRP A 78 7.49 0.32 -8.98
CA TRP A 78 6.45 -0.67 -8.90
C TRP A 78 5.13 -0.09 -8.36
N LEU A 79 5.17 0.70 -7.27
CA LEU A 79 4.01 1.41 -6.73
C LEU A 79 3.40 2.38 -7.76
N LEU A 80 4.25 3.15 -8.46
CA LEU A 80 3.78 4.12 -9.45
C LEU A 80 3.11 3.47 -10.65
N ASP A 81 3.58 2.29 -11.05
CA ASP A 81 2.97 1.52 -12.12
C ASP A 81 1.58 1.01 -11.69
N ARG A 82 1.41 0.54 -10.46
CA ARG A 82 0.09 0.17 -9.92
C ARG A 82 -0.86 1.38 -9.88
N VAL A 83 -0.39 2.52 -9.39
CA VAL A 83 -1.20 3.76 -9.36
C VAL A 83 -1.72 4.13 -10.75
N LYS A 84 -0.90 3.99 -11.79
CA LYS A 84 -1.30 4.27 -13.18
C LYS A 84 -2.22 3.21 -13.76
N GLU A 85 -1.86 1.93 -13.59
CA GLU A 85 -2.59 0.78 -14.12
C GLU A 85 -4.03 0.75 -13.60
N TYR A 86 -4.20 0.93 -12.29
CA TYR A 86 -5.50 0.92 -11.63
C TYR A 86 -6.20 2.29 -11.61
N ARG A 87 -5.57 3.33 -12.18
CA ARG A 87 -6.14 4.70 -12.24
C ARG A 87 -6.63 5.18 -10.87
N VAL A 88 -5.76 5.06 -9.87
CA VAL A 88 -6.06 5.32 -8.47
C VAL A 88 -6.38 6.80 -8.23
N ASP A 89 -7.50 7.11 -7.58
CA ASP A 89 -7.90 8.48 -7.23
C ASP A 89 -7.17 9.01 -5.99
N GLY A 90 -6.74 8.13 -5.10
CA GLY A 90 -5.97 8.47 -3.90
C GLY A 90 -5.34 7.26 -3.25
N VAL A 91 -4.39 7.48 -2.36
CA VAL A 91 -3.66 6.44 -1.65
C VAL A 91 -3.84 6.59 -0.15
N ILE A 92 -4.29 5.54 0.51
CA ILE A 92 -4.23 5.42 1.97
C ILE A 92 -2.93 4.72 2.33
N TYR A 93 -1.97 5.49 2.83
CA TYR A 93 -0.67 4.97 3.26
C TYR A 93 -0.78 4.44 4.69
N TYR A 94 -1.09 3.16 4.81
CA TYR A 94 -1.30 2.50 6.08
C TYR A 94 0.01 2.07 6.74
N VAL A 95 0.19 2.48 7.99
CA VAL A 95 1.34 2.12 8.83
C VAL A 95 0.85 1.51 10.14
N VAL A 96 1.32 0.30 10.46
CA VAL A 96 1.18 -0.23 11.82
C VAL A 96 2.16 0.52 12.73
N ARG A 97 1.67 1.01 13.86
CA ARG A 97 2.53 1.69 14.85
C ARG A 97 3.71 0.81 15.23
N GLY A 98 4.92 1.37 15.11
CA GLY A 98 6.18 0.64 15.28
C GLY A 98 6.80 0.10 13.98
N CYS A 99 6.11 0.15 12.84
CA CYS A 99 6.72 -0.16 11.54
C CYS A 99 7.54 1.04 11.04
N ILE A 100 8.76 1.17 11.57
CA ILE A 100 9.64 2.32 11.30
C ILE A 100 9.94 2.48 9.82
N LEU A 101 10.14 1.40 9.10
CA LEU A 101 10.53 1.43 7.68
C LEU A 101 9.44 2.06 6.80
N TYR A 102 8.18 1.67 7.01
CA TYR A 102 7.05 2.31 6.32
C TYR A 102 6.86 3.76 6.74
N ALA A 103 7.06 4.07 8.02
CA ALA A 103 6.96 5.46 8.49
C ALA A 103 8.04 6.36 7.87
N MET A 104 9.27 5.86 7.71
CA MET A 104 10.37 6.59 7.07
C MET A 104 10.15 6.79 5.56
N GLU A 105 9.65 5.77 4.88
CA GLU A 105 9.39 5.82 3.43
C GLU A 105 8.27 6.81 3.07
N TYR A 106 7.30 7.00 3.95
CA TYR A 106 6.11 7.82 3.72
C TYR A 106 6.41 9.21 3.13
N ALA A 107 7.39 9.91 3.68
CA ALA A 107 7.71 11.27 3.23
C ALA A 107 8.14 11.31 1.76
N ARG A 108 8.85 10.29 1.29
CA ARG A 108 9.27 10.14 -0.10
C ARG A 108 8.09 9.81 -1.00
N ILE A 109 7.30 8.80 -0.63
CA ILE A 109 6.10 8.36 -1.37
C ILE A 109 5.11 9.52 -1.51
N LYS A 110 4.79 10.21 -0.42
CA LYS A 110 3.89 11.36 -0.43
C LYS A 110 4.32 12.44 -1.41
N ARG A 111 5.62 12.77 -1.42
CA ARG A 111 6.17 13.80 -2.33
C ARG A 111 5.98 13.41 -3.80
N ILE A 112 6.29 12.15 -4.12
CA ILE A 112 6.20 11.65 -5.48
C ILE A 112 4.74 11.59 -5.94
N LEU A 113 3.85 10.99 -5.17
CA LEU A 113 2.44 10.88 -5.53
C LEU A 113 1.75 12.25 -5.63
N ASN A 114 2.06 13.18 -4.73
CA ASN A 114 1.56 14.55 -4.82
C ASN A 114 2.05 15.27 -6.10
N SER A 115 3.26 15.01 -6.58
CA SER A 115 3.75 15.56 -7.85
C SER A 115 3.01 15.01 -9.07
N MET A 116 2.33 13.88 -8.93
CA MET A 116 1.44 13.27 -9.93
C MET A 116 -0.04 13.62 -9.74
N ASP A 117 -0.34 14.57 -8.85
CA ASP A 117 -1.72 14.94 -8.46
C ASP A 117 -2.52 13.79 -7.82
N VAL A 118 -1.84 12.83 -7.19
CA VAL A 118 -2.45 11.74 -6.42
C VAL A 118 -2.34 12.05 -4.93
N PRO A 119 -3.46 12.36 -4.25
CA PRO A 119 -3.46 12.66 -2.82
C PRO A 119 -3.15 11.41 -1.99
N VAL A 120 -2.44 11.62 -0.88
CA VAL A 120 -2.03 10.55 0.03
C VAL A 120 -2.48 10.86 1.44
N TYR A 121 -3.25 9.95 2.04
CA TYR A 121 -3.63 10.00 3.44
C TYR A 121 -2.76 9.03 4.25
N TYR A 122 -2.12 9.54 5.32
CA TYR A 122 -1.33 8.73 6.26
C TYR A 122 -2.23 8.17 7.35
N LEU A 123 -2.34 6.86 7.42
CA LEU A 123 -3.12 6.14 8.40
C LEU A 123 -2.20 5.36 9.33
N ASP A 124 -1.98 5.87 10.55
CA ASP A 124 -1.22 5.22 11.62
C ASP A 124 -2.19 4.58 12.62
N THR A 125 -2.08 3.28 12.83
CA THR A 125 -2.95 2.53 13.75
C THR A 125 -2.25 1.30 14.33
N GLU A 126 -2.87 0.72 15.33
CA GLU A 126 -2.48 -0.55 15.96
C GLU A 126 -3.45 -1.68 15.59
N TYR A 127 -3.15 -2.90 16.04
CA TYR A 127 -4.04 -4.05 15.86
C TYR A 127 -5.26 -4.06 16.79
N THR A 128 -5.40 -3.05 17.66
CA THR A 128 -6.56 -2.87 18.54
C THR A 128 -7.74 -2.22 17.80
N ARG A 129 -8.93 -2.24 18.39
CA ARG A 129 -10.13 -1.58 17.86
C ARG A 129 -10.45 -0.23 18.50
N GLU A 130 -9.62 0.24 19.39
CA GLU A 130 -9.88 1.43 20.22
C GLU A 130 -9.90 2.73 19.41
N ASP A 131 -9.19 2.78 18.30
CA ASP A 131 -9.03 3.96 17.45
C ASP A 131 -10.01 4.02 16.26
N VAL A 132 -10.91 3.03 16.11
CA VAL A 132 -11.84 2.92 14.96
C VAL A 132 -12.66 4.18 14.74
N GLY A 133 -13.19 4.79 15.81
CA GLY A 133 -13.99 6.00 15.70
C GLY A 133 -13.23 7.19 15.13
N GLN A 134 -12.00 7.40 15.58
CA GLN A 134 -11.16 8.48 15.05
C GLN A 134 -10.72 8.21 13.60
N MET A 135 -10.41 6.97 13.28
CA MET A 135 -10.04 6.58 11.93
C MET A 135 -11.21 6.77 10.98
N LYS A 136 -12.42 6.38 11.37
CA LYS A 136 -13.63 6.53 10.57
C LYS A 136 -13.78 7.98 10.09
N THR A 137 -13.82 8.93 11.00
CA THR A 137 -13.97 10.37 10.65
C THR A 137 -12.88 10.84 9.68
N ARG A 138 -11.64 10.39 9.84
CA ARG A 138 -10.52 10.82 8.98
C ARG A 138 -10.56 10.16 7.61
N VAL A 139 -10.95 8.89 7.55
CA VAL A 139 -11.11 8.16 6.29
C VAL A 139 -12.27 8.76 5.50
N GLU A 140 -13.42 9.00 6.15
CA GLU A 140 -14.57 9.65 5.52
C GLU A 140 -14.20 11.03 4.94
N ALA A 141 -13.52 11.87 5.70
CA ALA A 141 -13.07 13.18 5.20
C ALA A 141 -12.10 13.06 4.01
N PHE A 142 -11.26 12.05 3.98
CA PHE A 142 -10.38 11.79 2.84
C PHE A 142 -11.17 11.33 1.61
N LEU A 143 -12.15 10.43 1.77
CA LEU A 143 -13.01 9.96 0.68
C LEU A 143 -13.90 11.08 0.12
N GLU A 144 -14.49 11.93 0.97
CA GLU A 144 -15.24 13.12 0.54
C GLU A 144 -14.39 14.08 -0.30
N MET A 145 -13.14 14.27 0.11
CA MET A 145 -12.20 15.08 -0.67
C MET A 145 -11.90 14.44 -2.03
N LEU A 146 -11.74 13.11 -2.11
CA LEU A 146 -11.54 12.40 -3.37
C LEU A 146 -12.76 12.51 -4.28
N GLU A 147 -13.96 12.27 -3.77
CA GLU A 147 -15.22 12.41 -4.52
C GLU A 147 -15.34 13.81 -5.13
N THR A 148 -15.08 14.84 -4.34
CA THR A 148 -15.09 16.24 -4.83
C THR A 148 -14.07 16.44 -5.96
N ARG A 149 -12.87 15.88 -5.85
CA ARG A 149 -11.84 15.99 -6.89
C ARG A 149 -12.23 15.27 -8.18
N VAL A 150 -12.81 14.08 -8.08
CA VAL A 150 -13.29 13.32 -9.24
C VAL A 150 -14.39 14.11 -9.96
N ALA A 151 -15.39 14.61 -9.24
CA ALA A 151 -16.46 15.41 -9.81
C ALA A 151 -15.94 16.68 -10.54
N LEU A 152 -14.92 17.33 -9.99
CA LEU A 152 -14.28 18.49 -10.64
C LEU A 152 -13.47 18.14 -11.89
N ARG A 153 -12.99 16.92 -12.03
CA ARG A 153 -12.29 16.44 -13.23
C ARG A 153 -13.25 16.11 -14.38
N GLU A 154 -14.44 15.61 -14.06
CA GLU A 154 -15.47 15.27 -15.06
C GLU A 154 -16.13 16.52 -15.71
N VAL A 155 -16.05 17.67 -15.06
CA VAL A 155 -16.62 18.94 -15.55
C VAL A 155 -15.66 19.69 -16.51
N LYS A 156 -14.42 19.26 -16.63
CA LYS A 156 -13.41 19.86 -17.53
C LYS A 156 -13.27 19.11 -18.84
#